data_e63149aef2ce215e097c63650d67ee84
#
_entry.id   e63149aef2ce215e097c63650d67ee84
#
_cell.length_a   1.000
_cell.length_b   1.000
_cell.length_c   1.000
_cell.angle_alpha   90.00
_cell.angle_beta   90.00
_cell.angle_gamma   90.00
#
_symmetry.space_group_name_H-M   'P 1'
#
loop_
_entity.id
_entity.type
_entity.pdbx_description
1 polymer ?
#
loop_
_entity_poly.entity_id
_entity_poly.type
_entity_poly.pdbx_seq_one_letter_code
_entity_poly.pdbx_strand_id
1 'polypeptide(L)'
;VEANSKLGLISGLVGALAIGPLLGIGHFSAAAALLIGVAFFGAATIAARQLPKEAIAPKPAEAAERLELRSAGIVLASAAMMSIRGVIGFLTFHLLFWIREDYGLAQFGLAAAASTLGSMAGNLVAPRLRRALREEVMLTIALSVIAGAGIAAAMTGGLLTAILVAFVANFSAAIGRLAFDSIVQRDAPDANQGRAFARYETRFQLAWVMAGLPPVFFTMPGQVGFVVVGVVAAF
;
A
#
# COMPACT_ATOMS: atom_id res chain seq x y z
N VAL A 1 -9.39 -5.87 -13.85
CA VAL A 1 -8.23 -6.20 -12.99
C VAL A 1 -6.92 -5.87 -13.69
N GLU A 2 -6.69 -6.32 -14.91
CA GLU A 2 -5.44 -6.06 -15.67
C GLU A 2 -5.22 -4.56 -15.95
N ALA A 3 -6.29 -3.80 -16.23
CA ALA A 3 -6.22 -2.35 -16.42
C ALA A 3 -5.75 -1.63 -15.13
N ASN A 4 -6.21 -2.05 -13.96
CA ASN A 4 -5.78 -1.48 -12.68
C ASN A 4 -4.30 -1.77 -12.40
N SER A 5 -3.79 -2.95 -12.76
CA SER A 5 -2.37 -3.26 -12.64
C SER A 5 -1.51 -2.38 -13.54
N LYS A 6 -1.95 -2.14 -14.78
CA LYS A 6 -1.27 -1.21 -15.72
C LYS A 6 -1.28 0.23 -15.20
N LEU A 7 -2.41 0.70 -14.66
CA LEU A 7 -2.51 2.01 -14.03
C LEU A 7 -1.58 2.11 -12.82
N GLY A 8 -1.49 1.06 -11.98
CA GLY A 8 -0.58 1.00 -10.86
C GLY A 8 0.90 1.10 -11.27
N LEU A 9 1.28 0.44 -12.38
CA LEU A 9 2.62 0.56 -12.96
C LEU A 9 2.92 1.98 -13.44
N ILE A 10 2.01 2.58 -14.20
CA ILE A 10 2.16 3.96 -14.72
C ILE A 10 2.27 4.94 -13.55
N SER A 11 1.40 4.83 -12.55
CA SER A 11 1.43 5.67 -11.36
C SER A 11 2.74 5.51 -10.58
N GLY A 12 3.23 4.27 -10.44
CA GLY A 12 4.52 3.98 -9.81
C GLY A 12 5.70 4.60 -10.55
N LEU A 13 5.72 4.51 -11.88
CA LEU A 13 6.76 5.14 -12.72
C LEU A 13 6.73 6.66 -12.61
N VAL A 14 5.55 7.27 -12.72
CA VAL A 14 5.39 8.73 -12.58
C VAL A 14 5.82 9.19 -11.19
N GLY A 15 5.42 8.46 -10.13
CA GLY A 15 5.86 8.74 -8.76
C GLY A 15 7.38 8.65 -8.60
N ALA A 16 8.00 7.59 -9.12
CA ALA A 16 9.46 7.41 -9.07
C ALA A 16 10.21 8.54 -9.80
N LEU A 17 9.74 8.93 -10.97
CA LEU A 17 10.33 10.02 -11.76
C LEU A 17 10.14 11.39 -11.08
N ALA A 18 9.07 11.58 -10.31
CA ALA A 18 8.80 12.82 -9.59
C ALA A 18 9.65 12.97 -8.32
N ILE A 19 10.12 11.88 -7.70
CA ILE A 19 10.87 11.90 -6.44
C ILE A 19 12.17 12.72 -6.57
N GLY A 20 12.97 12.51 -7.61
CA GLY A 20 14.25 13.20 -7.80
C GLY A 20 14.09 14.74 -7.84
N PRO A 21 13.29 15.29 -8.76
CA PRO A 21 13.02 16.73 -8.82
C PRO A 21 12.41 17.28 -7.53
N LEU A 22 11.48 16.55 -6.89
CA LEU A 22 10.83 16.99 -5.64
C LEU A 22 11.81 17.05 -4.48
N LEU A 23 12.71 16.07 -4.35
CA LEU A 23 13.78 16.09 -3.35
C LEU A 23 14.76 17.25 -3.61
N GLY A 24 15.13 17.50 -4.87
CA GLY A 24 15.97 18.63 -5.27
C GLY A 24 15.33 19.97 -4.85
N ILE A 25 14.06 20.16 -5.19
CA ILE A 25 13.32 21.38 -4.84
C ILE A 25 13.14 21.48 -3.31
N GLY A 26 12.83 20.39 -2.64
CA GLY A 26 12.66 20.33 -1.18
C GLY A 26 13.95 20.65 -0.42
N HIS A 27 15.11 20.37 -1.00
CA HIS A 27 16.40 20.75 -0.43
C HIS A 27 16.60 22.28 -0.40
N PHE A 28 16.09 22.99 -1.41
CA PHE A 28 16.16 24.46 -1.46
C PHE A 28 14.99 25.13 -0.74
N SER A 29 13.78 24.56 -0.79
CA SER A 29 12.59 25.10 -0.14
C SER A 29 11.52 24.05 0.08
N ALA A 30 11.28 23.68 1.34
CA ALA A 30 10.17 22.80 1.72
C ALA A 30 8.80 23.39 1.32
N ALA A 31 8.65 24.73 1.41
CA ALA A 31 7.43 25.41 1.00
C ALA A 31 7.17 25.24 -0.51
N ALA A 32 8.20 25.35 -1.35
CA ALA A 32 8.05 25.14 -2.79
C ALA A 32 7.63 23.70 -3.12
N ALA A 33 8.20 22.70 -2.45
CA ALA A 33 7.80 21.30 -2.63
C ALA A 33 6.33 21.07 -2.22
N LEU A 34 5.87 21.67 -1.12
CA LEU A 34 4.47 21.59 -0.69
C LEU A 34 3.52 22.30 -1.67
N LEU A 35 3.89 23.46 -2.20
CA LEU A 35 3.09 24.20 -3.19
C LEU A 35 2.93 23.40 -4.49
N ILE A 36 3.98 22.69 -4.93
CA ILE A 36 3.88 21.78 -6.07
C ILE A 36 2.88 20.66 -5.77
N GLY A 37 2.92 20.06 -4.58
CA GLY A 37 1.94 19.07 -4.13
C GLY A 37 0.51 19.62 -4.20
N VAL A 38 0.29 20.84 -3.66
CA VAL A 38 -1.02 21.52 -3.73
C VAL A 38 -1.47 21.74 -5.18
N ALA A 39 -0.57 22.16 -6.07
CA ALA A 39 -0.88 22.32 -7.48
C ALA A 39 -1.30 21.02 -8.17
N PHE A 40 -0.61 19.91 -7.90
CA PHE A 40 -0.98 18.59 -8.43
C PHE A 40 -2.34 18.12 -7.92
N PHE A 41 -2.60 18.22 -6.61
CA PHE A 41 -3.90 17.86 -6.05
C PHE A 41 -5.02 18.79 -6.53
N GLY A 42 -4.74 20.08 -6.72
CA GLY A 42 -5.67 21.03 -7.31
C GLY A 42 -6.02 20.64 -8.75
N ALA A 43 -5.03 20.35 -9.58
CA ALA A 43 -5.23 19.87 -10.95
C ALA A 43 -6.02 18.55 -10.98
N ALA A 44 -5.71 17.61 -10.12
CA ALA A 44 -6.45 16.35 -10.00
C ALA A 44 -7.92 16.59 -9.59
N THR A 45 -8.17 17.55 -8.69
CA THR A 45 -9.52 17.93 -8.28
C THR A 45 -10.31 18.53 -9.44
N ILE A 46 -9.69 19.40 -10.25
CA ILE A 46 -10.31 19.98 -11.45
C ILE A 46 -10.63 18.89 -12.46
N ALA A 47 -9.67 17.98 -12.73
CA ALA A 47 -9.87 16.83 -13.62
C ALA A 47 -11.00 15.91 -13.14
N ALA A 48 -11.09 15.65 -11.84
CA ALA A 48 -12.15 14.84 -11.26
C ALA A 48 -13.55 15.44 -11.45
N ARG A 49 -13.67 16.78 -11.50
CA ARG A 49 -14.96 17.46 -11.81
C ARG A 49 -15.43 17.25 -13.25
N GLN A 50 -14.54 16.83 -14.14
CA GLN A 50 -14.85 16.55 -15.54
C GLN A 50 -15.31 15.10 -15.75
N LEU A 51 -15.27 14.26 -14.70
CA LEU A 51 -15.78 12.89 -14.78
C LEU A 51 -17.27 12.87 -15.10
N PRO A 52 -17.73 11.98 -16.00
CA PRO A 52 -19.14 11.82 -16.29
C PRO A 52 -19.94 11.54 -15.01
N LYS A 53 -21.14 12.13 -14.91
CA LYS A 53 -22.02 11.92 -13.74
C LYS A 53 -22.43 10.46 -13.55
N GLU A 54 -22.39 9.67 -14.60
CA GLU A 54 -22.65 8.22 -14.60
C GLU A 54 -21.58 7.44 -13.84
N ALA A 55 -20.38 8.01 -13.66
CA ALA A 55 -19.33 7.40 -12.82
C ALA A 55 -19.66 7.48 -11.31
N ILE A 56 -20.66 8.30 -10.93
CA ILE A 56 -21.10 8.43 -9.54
C ILE A 56 -22.29 7.47 -9.33
N ALA A 57 -22.20 6.61 -8.31
CA ALA A 57 -23.28 5.69 -7.96
C ALA A 57 -24.56 6.48 -7.55
N PRO A 58 -25.61 6.50 -8.37
CA PRO A 58 -26.76 7.42 -8.19
C PRO A 58 -27.70 6.99 -7.06
N LYS A 59 -27.61 5.74 -6.59
CA LYS A 59 -28.53 5.18 -5.59
C LYS A 59 -27.78 4.71 -4.33
N PRO A 60 -28.40 4.78 -3.15
CA PRO A 60 -27.90 4.12 -1.95
C PRO A 60 -27.73 2.63 -2.17
N ALA A 61 -26.80 2.01 -1.43
CA ALA A 61 -26.59 0.57 -1.48
C ALA A 61 -27.88 -0.18 -1.09
N GLU A 62 -28.34 -1.09 -1.94
CA GLU A 62 -29.47 -1.98 -1.67
C GLU A 62 -29.13 -2.99 -0.54
N ALA A 63 -30.14 -3.57 0.06
CA ALA A 63 -29.94 -4.54 1.13
C ALA A 63 -29.14 -5.78 0.66
N ALA A 64 -29.38 -6.24 -0.57
CA ALA A 64 -28.66 -7.32 -1.20
C ALA A 64 -27.16 -7.00 -1.35
N GLU A 65 -26.82 -5.83 -1.88
CA GLU A 65 -25.43 -5.36 -2.00
C GLU A 65 -24.70 -5.34 -0.66
N ARG A 66 -25.40 -4.91 0.41
CA ARG A 66 -24.81 -4.87 1.75
C ARG A 66 -24.54 -6.28 2.29
N LEU A 67 -25.39 -7.25 1.98
CA LEU A 67 -25.21 -8.64 2.37
C LEU A 67 -24.05 -9.29 1.64
N GLU A 68 -23.94 -9.11 0.32
CA GLU A 68 -22.83 -9.61 -0.47
C GLU A 68 -21.48 -9.09 0.02
N LEU A 69 -21.37 -7.77 0.25
CA LEU A 69 -20.16 -7.15 0.78
C LEU A 69 -19.83 -7.53 2.23
N ARG A 70 -20.72 -8.26 2.91
CA ARG A 70 -20.52 -8.85 4.25
C ARG A 70 -20.25 -10.35 4.20
N SER A 71 -20.09 -10.95 3.02
CA SER A 71 -19.69 -12.34 2.92
C SER A 71 -18.39 -12.59 3.69
N ALA A 72 -18.27 -13.78 4.30
CA ALA A 72 -17.09 -14.13 5.11
C ALA A 72 -15.78 -14.00 4.31
N GLY A 73 -15.80 -14.35 3.04
CA GLY A 73 -14.65 -14.23 2.13
C GLY A 73 -14.17 -12.78 1.98
N ILE A 74 -15.09 -11.86 1.70
CA ILE A 74 -14.76 -10.42 1.55
C ILE A 74 -14.31 -9.81 2.89
N VAL A 75 -14.95 -10.17 3.99
CA VAL A 75 -14.59 -9.66 5.33
C VAL A 75 -13.18 -10.10 5.70
N LEU A 76 -12.85 -11.39 5.54
CA LEU A 76 -11.50 -11.91 5.81
C LEU A 76 -10.45 -11.31 4.89
N ALA A 77 -10.74 -11.24 3.59
CA ALA A 77 -9.84 -10.60 2.61
C ALA A 77 -9.61 -9.12 2.93
N SER A 78 -10.66 -8.41 3.36
CA SER A 78 -10.55 -7.01 3.81
C SER A 78 -9.68 -6.88 5.06
N ALA A 79 -9.82 -7.78 6.04
CA ALA A 79 -8.98 -7.78 7.24
C ALA A 79 -7.51 -8.03 6.88
N ALA A 80 -7.23 -9.03 6.06
CA ALA A 80 -5.88 -9.32 5.56
C ALA A 80 -5.27 -8.10 4.84
N MET A 81 -6.05 -7.46 3.97
CA MET A 81 -5.57 -6.27 3.26
C MET A 81 -5.36 -5.07 4.20
N MET A 82 -6.19 -4.90 5.24
CA MET A 82 -5.99 -3.89 6.28
C MET A 82 -4.69 -4.13 7.07
N SER A 83 -4.37 -5.38 7.42
CA SER A 83 -3.11 -5.75 8.06
C SER A 83 -1.92 -5.41 7.16
N ILE A 84 -1.95 -5.77 5.87
CA ILE A 84 -0.91 -5.42 4.89
C ILE A 84 -0.74 -3.90 4.83
N ARG A 85 -1.83 -3.14 4.71
CA ARG A 85 -1.78 -1.66 4.64
C ARG A 85 -1.27 -1.04 5.93
N GLY A 86 -1.65 -1.58 7.07
CA GLY A 86 -1.11 -1.18 8.37
C GLY A 86 0.40 -1.40 8.47
N VAL A 87 0.87 -2.58 8.07
CA VAL A 87 2.32 -2.88 8.01
C VAL A 87 3.05 -1.89 7.11
N ILE A 88 2.54 -1.59 5.92
CA ILE A 88 3.17 -0.62 5.01
C ILE A 88 3.20 0.78 5.64
N GLY A 89 2.11 1.22 6.28
CA GLY A 89 2.06 2.50 6.97
C GLY A 89 3.10 2.59 8.09
N PHE A 90 3.10 1.59 8.97
CA PHE A 90 4.08 1.50 10.05
C PHE A 90 5.51 1.49 9.51
N LEU A 91 5.81 0.60 8.56
CA LEU A 91 7.14 0.43 7.99
C LEU A 91 7.65 1.71 7.32
N THR A 92 6.80 2.44 6.61
CA THR A 92 7.17 3.68 5.94
C THR A 92 7.73 4.72 6.93
N PHE A 93 7.00 4.98 8.01
CA PHE A 93 7.45 5.96 9.01
C PHE A 93 8.56 5.42 9.91
N HIS A 94 8.51 4.14 10.28
CA HIS A 94 9.58 3.52 11.03
C HIS A 94 10.92 3.60 10.29
N LEU A 95 10.96 3.24 9.01
CA LEU A 95 12.18 3.35 8.20
C LEU A 95 12.62 4.79 7.99
N LEU A 96 11.66 5.73 7.80
CA LEU A 96 11.98 7.14 7.66
C LEU A 96 12.74 7.67 8.87
N PHE A 97 12.23 7.45 10.07
CA PHE A 97 12.84 8.00 11.28
C PHE A 97 14.10 7.23 11.66
N TRP A 98 14.04 5.89 11.70
CA TRP A 98 15.19 5.08 12.09
C TRP A 98 16.36 5.22 11.10
N ILE A 99 16.14 5.08 9.78
CA ILE A 99 17.25 5.20 8.80
C ILE A 99 17.80 6.63 8.78
N ARG A 100 16.93 7.64 8.91
CA ARG A 100 17.39 9.02 8.95
C ARG A 100 18.30 9.29 10.13
N GLU A 101 18.01 8.71 11.30
CA GLU A 101 18.79 8.90 12.53
C GLU A 101 20.11 8.13 12.48
N ASP A 102 20.08 6.85 12.10
CA ASP A 102 21.25 5.97 12.16
C ASP A 102 22.14 6.04 10.91
N TYR A 103 21.58 6.33 9.72
CA TYR A 103 22.29 6.22 8.44
C TYR A 103 22.20 7.47 7.57
N GLY A 104 21.23 8.33 7.80
CA GLY A 104 21.00 9.56 7.04
C GLY A 104 19.91 9.47 5.97
N LEU A 105 19.48 10.64 5.49
CA LEU A 105 18.31 10.76 4.60
C LEU A 105 18.51 10.12 3.22
N ALA A 106 19.74 10.10 2.70
CA ALA A 106 20.03 9.51 1.40
C ALA A 106 19.77 7.99 1.40
N GLN A 107 20.08 7.30 2.50
CA GLN A 107 19.86 5.87 2.68
C GLN A 107 18.37 5.54 2.80
N PHE A 108 17.56 6.43 3.37
CA PHE A 108 16.10 6.32 3.30
C PHE A 108 15.59 6.35 1.85
N GLY A 109 16.23 7.16 0.99
CA GLY A 109 15.93 7.18 -0.45
C GLY A 109 16.08 5.82 -1.12
N LEU A 110 17.06 4.99 -0.70
CA LEU A 110 17.23 3.62 -1.18
C LEU A 110 16.07 2.72 -0.75
N ALA A 111 15.61 2.82 0.49
CA ALA A 111 14.46 2.07 0.98
C ALA A 111 13.16 2.48 0.27
N ALA A 112 12.97 3.77 0.00
CA ALA A 112 11.84 4.29 -0.77
C ALA A 112 11.86 3.80 -2.22
N ALA A 113 13.04 3.79 -2.87
CA ALA A 113 13.22 3.23 -4.20
C ALA A 113 12.92 1.72 -4.22
N ALA A 114 13.41 0.96 -3.23
CA ALA A 114 13.12 -0.46 -3.09
C ALA A 114 11.62 -0.72 -2.91
N SER A 115 10.92 0.09 -2.12
CA SER A 115 9.44 0.03 -1.96
C SER A 115 8.73 0.21 -3.31
N THR A 116 9.15 1.20 -4.09
CA THR A 116 8.58 1.45 -5.42
C THR A 116 8.83 0.29 -6.37
N LEU A 117 10.08 -0.20 -6.43
CA LEU A 117 10.45 -1.36 -7.26
C LEU A 117 9.71 -2.62 -6.84
N GLY A 118 9.54 -2.84 -5.53
CA GLY A 118 8.74 -3.94 -4.98
C GLY A 118 7.30 -3.89 -5.46
N SER A 119 6.65 -2.73 -5.32
CA SER A 119 5.28 -2.51 -5.80
C SER A 119 5.16 -2.74 -7.32
N MET A 120 6.09 -2.23 -8.12
CA MET A 120 6.09 -2.44 -9.58
C MET A 120 6.26 -3.93 -9.93
N ALA A 121 7.23 -4.60 -9.32
CA ALA A 121 7.45 -6.02 -9.53
C ALA A 121 6.25 -6.86 -9.11
N GLY A 122 5.62 -6.54 -7.96
CA GLY A 122 4.40 -7.18 -7.49
C GLY A 122 3.24 -7.02 -8.48
N ASN A 123 3.02 -5.81 -9.01
CA ASN A 123 2.00 -5.55 -10.01
C ASN A 123 2.22 -6.32 -11.33
N LEU A 124 3.50 -6.56 -11.71
CA LEU A 124 3.83 -7.37 -12.90
C LEU A 124 3.60 -8.88 -12.68
N VAL A 125 3.88 -9.35 -11.46
CA VAL A 125 3.82 -10.79 -11.12
C VAL A 125 2.41 -11.21 -10.73
N ALA A 126 1.64 -10.35 -10.05
CA ALA A 126 0.32 -10.66 -9.51
C ALA A 126 -0.67 -11.29 -10.53
N PRO A 127 -0.79 -10.79 -11.79
CA PRO A 127 -1.68 -11.42 -12.77
C PRO A 127 -1.26 -12.85 -13.17
N ARG A 128 0.04 -13.15 -13.13
CA ARG A 128 0.55 -14.50 -13.40
C ARG A 128 0.23 -15.44 -12.24
N LEU A 129 0.45 -14.99 -11.01
CA LEU A 129 0.12 -15.76 -9.80
C LEU A 129 -1.37 -16.09 -9.74
N ARG A 130 -2.24 -15.16 -10.08
CA ARG A 130 -3.69 -15.37 -10.10
C ARG A 130 -4.13 -16.46 -11.08
N ARG A 131 -3.37 -16.74 -12.14
CA ARG A 131 -3.66 -17.86 -13.05
C ARG A 131 -3.34 -19.22 -12.45
N ALA A 132 -2.44 -19.27 -11.46
CA ALA A 132 -1.95 -20.49 -10.83
C ALA A 132 -2.50 -20.71 -9.42
N LEU A 133 -2.87 -19.66 -8.71
CA LEU A 133 -3.26 -19.70 -7.31
C LEU A 133 -4.63 -19.05 -7.11
N ARG A 134 -5.37 -19.55 -6.11
CA ARG A 134 -6.59 -18.89 -5.64
C ARG A 134 -6.25 -17.60 -4.90
N GLU A 135 -7.14 -16.61 -4.97
CA GLU A 135 -6.94 -15.29 -4.41
C GLU A 135 -6.71 -15.33 -2.88
N GLU A 136 -7.40 -16.21 -2.18
CA GLU A 136 -7.24 -16.37 -0.73
C GLU A 136 -5.83 -16.86 -0.37
N VAL A 137 -5.29 -17.79 -1.19
CA VAL A 137 -3.93 -18.31 -1.03
C VAL A 137 -2.90 -17.20 -1.30
N MET A 138 -3.15 -16.34 -2.30
CA MET A 138 -2.28 -15.21 -2.60
C MET A 138 -2.20 -14.23 -1.43
N LEU A 139 -3.33 -13.93 -0.75
CA LEU A 139 -3.36 -13.09 0.46
C LEU A 139 -2.59 -13.73 1.61
N THR A 140 -2.80 -15.03 1.85
CA THR A 140 -2.08 -15.77 2.90
C THR A 140 -0.58 -15.78 2.64
N ILE A 141 -0.15 -16.05 1.41
CA ILE A 141 1.27 -16.01 1.04
C ILE A 141 1.83 -14.61 1.23
N ALA A 142 1.11 -13.56 0.81
CA ALA A 142 1.55 -12.18 0.97
C ALA A 142 1.82 -11.84 2.44
N LEU A 143 0.89 -12.17 3.35
CA LEU A 143 1.07 -11.97 4.78
C LEU A 143 2.22 -12.81 5.35
N SER A 144 2.29 -14.09 4.99
CA SER A 144 3.36 -14.99 5.47
C SER A 144 4.75 -14.53 5.04
N VAL A 145 4.89 -14.04 3.80
CA VAL A 145 6.14 -13.50 3.28
C VAL A 145 6.54 -12.22 4.00
N ILE A 146 5.59 -11.32 4.27
CA ILE A 146 5.86 -10.12 5.08
C ILE A 146 6.26 -10.49 6.50
N ALA A 147 5.54 -11.44 7.13
CA ALA A 147 5.84 -11.90 8.48
C ALA A 147 7.25 -12.50 8.56
N GLY A 148 7.58 -13.41 7.64
CA GLY A 148 8.90 -14.03 7.57
C GLY A 148 10.02 -13.02 7.32
N ALA A 149 9.79 -12.05 6.42
CA ALA A 149 10.76 -10.98 6.14
C ALA A 149 10.98 -10.08 7.37
N GLY A 150 9.90 -9.71 8.09
CA GLY A 150 9.98 -8.94 9.32
C GLY A 150 10.78 -9.66 10.41
N ILE A 151 10.49 -10.95 10.65
CA ILE A 151 11.21 -11.76 11.63
C ILE A 151 12.68 -11.92 11.24
N ALA A 152 12.99 -12.25 9.99
CA ALA A 152 14.36 -12.36 9.51
C ALA A 152 15.12 -11.04 9.66
N ALA A 153 14.48 -9.92 9.39
CA ALA A 153 15.06 -8.59 9.57
C ALA A 153 15.32 -8.25 11.03
N ALA A 154 14.43 -8.64 11.93
CA ALA A 154 14.62 -8.46 13.37
C ALA A 154 15.85 -9.22 13.89
N MET A 155 16.15 -10.38 13.32
CA MET A 155 17.29 -11.20 13.69
C MET A 155 18.63 -10.67 13.14
N THR A 156 18.61 -10.11 11.94
CA THR A 156 19.84 -9.69 11.23
C THR A 156 20.15 -8.21 11.42
N GLY A 157 19.12 -7.36 11.43
CA GLY A 157 19.28 -5.90 11.53
C GLY A 157 19.96 -5.28 10.30
N GLY A 158 20.21 -3.97 10.40
CA GLY A 158 21.00 -3.21 9.42
C GLY A 158 20.23 -2.67 8.21
N LEU A 159 20.91 -1.77 7.49
CA LEU A 159 20.32 -1.02 6.37
C LEU A 159 19.90 -1.92 5.20
N LEU A 160 20.75 -2.89 4.82
CA LEU A 160 20.42 -3.78 3.70
C LEU A 160 19.13 -4.55 3.96
N THR A 161 18.96 -5.03 5.17
CA THR A 161 17.76 -5.78 5.58
C THR A 161 16.53 -4.88 5.55
N ALA A 162 16.65 -3.63 5.98
CA ALA A 162 15.59 -2.63 5.87
C ALA A 162 15.14 -2.41 4.42
N ILE A 163 16.09 -2.27 3.51
CA ILE A 163 15.83 -2.12 2.07
C ILE A 163 15.10 -3.35 1.52
N LEU A 164 15.55 -4.55 1.90
CA LEU A 164 14.92 -5.81 1.48
C LEU A 164 13.49 -5.95 2.02
N VAL A 165 13.26 -5.62 3.30
CA VAL A 165 11.91 -5.66 3.89
C VAL A 165 10.99 -4.63 3.20
N ALA A 166 11.50 -3.44 2.90
CA ALA A 166 10.75 -2.42 2.18
C ALA A 166 10.31 -2.93 0.78
N PHE A 167 11.21 -3.59 0.06
CA PHE A 167 10.91 -4.23 -1.23
C PHE A 167 9.85 -5.33 -1.06
N VAL A 168 10.12 -6.31 -0.18
CA VAL A 168 9.27 -7.50 0.01
C VAL A 168 7.87 -7.12 0.47
N ALA A 169 7.75 -6.20 1.42
CA ALA A 169 6.45 -5.76 1.93
C ALA A 169 5.61 -5.10 0.82
N ASN A 170 6.20 -4.20 0.02
CA ASN A 170 5.49 -3.54 -1.06
C ASN A 170 5.19 -4.47 -2.24
N PHE A 171 6.08 -5.41 -2.55
CA PHE A 171 5.83 -6.48 -3.51
C PHE A 171 4.62 -7.33 -3.11
N SER A 172 4.58 -7.78 -1.85
CA SER A 172 3.48 -8.57 -1.30
C SER A 172 2.18 -7.77 -1.23
N ALA A 173 2.25 -6.47 -0.88
CA ALA A 173 1.09 -5.60 -0.87
C ALA A 173 0.43 -5.44 -2.25
N ALA A 174 1.22 -5.34 -3.31
CA ALA A 174 0.70 -5.27 -4.68
C ALA A 174 -0.01 -6.57 -5.10
N ILE A 175 0.54 -7.72 -4.71
CA ILE A 175 -0.09 -9.04 -4.92
C ILE A 175 -1.39 -9.15 -4.14
N GLY A 176 -1.37 -8.78 -2.85
CA GLY A 176 -2.54 -8.79 -1.98
C GLY A 176 -3.65 -7.87 -2.49
N ARG A 177 -3.30 -6.71 -3.02
CA ARG A 177 -4.26 -5.78 -3.62
C ARG A 177 -5.02 -6.41 -4.79
N LEU A 178 -4.31 -7.01 -5.75
CA LEU A 178 -4.94 -7.68 -6.89
C LEU A 178 -5.82 -8.85 -6.43
N ALA A 179 -5.37 -9.63 -5.46
CA ALA A 179 -6.15 -10.74 -4.90
C ALA A 179 -7.45 -10.23 -4.26
N PHE A 180 -7.37 -9.19 -3.42
CA PHE A 180 -8.54 -8.57 -2.78
C PHE A 180 -9.54 -8.03 -3.82
N ASP A 181 -9.07 -7.26 -4.79
CA ASP A 181 -9.94 -6.70 -5.85
C ASP A 181 -10.65 -7.82 -6.62
N SER A 182 -9.99 -8.96 -6.82
CA SER A 182 -10.57 -10.12 -7.51
C SER A 182 -11.62 -10.84 -6.65
N ILE A 183 -11.40 -10.96 -5.34
CA ILE A 183 -12.38 -11.55 -4.41
C ILE A 183 -13.64 -10.69 -4.38
N VAL A 184 -13.52 -9.36 -4.27
CA VAL A 184 -14.68 -8.47 -4.25
C VAL A 184 -15.48 -8.58 -5.55
N GLN A 185 -14.81 -8.62 -6.72
CA GLN A 185 -15.48 -8.75 -8.01
C GLN A 185 -16.16 -10.11 -8.21
N ARG A 186 -15.62 -11.18 -7.62
CA ARG A 186 -16.18 -12.52 -7.69
C ARG A 186 -17.36 -12.72 -6.75
N ASP A 187 -17.22 -12.27 -5.49
CA ASP A 187 -18.14 -12.58 -4.40
C ASP A 187 -19.25 -11.53 -4.23
N ALA A 188 -19.13 -10.37 -4.88
CA ALA A 188 -20.15 -9.34 -4.91
C ALA A 188 -20.32 -8.77 -6.34
N PRO A 189 -20.77 -9.61 -7.30
CA PRO A 189 -20.88 -9.20 -8.70
C PRO A 189 -21.93 -8.11 -8.94
N ASP A 190 -23.00 -8.08 -8.15
CA ASP A 190 -24.11 -7.12 -8.26
C ASP A 190 -23.85 -5.82 -7.48
N ALA A 191 -22.77 -5.78 -6.67
CA ALA A 191 -22.40 -4.60 -5.93
C ALA A 191 -21.92 -3.47 -6.87
N ASN A 192 -22.27 -2.22 -6.52
CA ASN A 192 -21.66 -1.08 -7.19
C ASN A 192 -20.17 -1.03 -6.88
N GLN A 193 -19.34 -1.49 -7.83
CA GLN A 193 -17.91 -1.63 -7.66
C GLN A 193 -17.23 -0.34 -7.23
N GLY A 194 -17.60 0.81 -7.82
CA GLY A 194 -17.02 2.10 -7.46
C GLY A 194 -17.23 2.45 -5.97
N ARG A 195 -18.45 2.23 -5.46
CA ARG A 195 -18.80 2.48 -4.06
C ARG A 195 -18.11 1.48 -3.12
N ALA A 196 -18.10 0.20 -3.49
CA ALA A 196 -17.46 -0.85 -2.72
C ALA A 196 -15.96 -0.57 -2.56
N PHE A 197 -15.26 -0.30 -3.66
CA PHE A 197 -13.83 0.01 -3.63
C PHE A 197 -13.52 1.30 -2.87
N ALA A 198 -14.31 2.37 -3.05
CA ALA A 198 -14.13 3.61 -2.28
C ALA A 198 -14.24 3.38 -0.78
N ARG A 199 -15.21 2.56 -0.33
CA ARG A 199 -15.39 2.20 1.08
C ARG A 199 -14.21 1.40 1.63
N TYR A 200 -13.72 0.39 0.90
CA TYR A 200 -12.58 -0.40 1.31
C TYR A 200 -11.29 0.42 1.29
N GLU A 201 -11.08 1.22 0.27
CA GLU A 201 -9.91 2.10 0.19
C GLU A 201 -9.84 3.06 1.38
N THR A 202 -10.96 3.66 1.78
CA THR A 202 -11.01 4.50 2.99
C THR A 202 -10.54 3.74 4.24
N ARG A 203 -10.99 2.49 4.41
CA ARG A 203 -10.55 1.66 5.54
C ARG A 203 -9.06 1.32 5.47
N PHE A 204 -8.57 1.01 4.29
CA PHE A 204 -7.15 0.71 4.06
C PHE A 204 -6.27 1.92 4.34
N GLN A 205 -6.70 3.12 3.91
CA GLN A 205 -5.98 4.35 4.22
C GLN A 205 -6.01 4.68 5.72
N LEU A 206 -7.13 4.46 6.39
CA LEU A 206 -7.21 4.61 7.85
C LEU A 206 -6.26 3.64 8.55
N ALA A 207 -6.24 2.37 8.16
CA ALA A 207 -5.30 1.38 8.72
C ALA A 207 -3.84 1.82 8.51
N TRP A 208 -3.51 2.31 7.30
CA TRP A 208 -2.19 2.83 6.96
C TRP A 208 -1.79 4.02 7.85
N VAL A 209 -2.67 5.01 8.00
CA VAL A 209 -2.43 6.21 8.83
C VAL A 209 -2.28 5.83 10.30
N MET A 210 -3.24 5.06 10.83
CA MET A 210 -3.24 4.69 12.26
C MET A 210 -2.01 3.88 12.65
N ALA A 211 -1.60 2.94 11.80
CA ALA A 211 -0.39 2.15 12.03
C ALA A 211 0.90 2.96 11.81
N GLY A 212 0.85 4.02 11.01
CA GLY A 212 1.98 4.94 10.82
C GLY A 212 2.20 5.90 11.99
N LEU A 213 1.21 6.12 12.86
CA LEU A 213 1.33 7.06 13.98
C LEU A 213 2.36 6.66 15.05
N PRO A 214 2.44 5.39 15.52
CA PRO A 214 3.38 5.03 16.56
C PRO A 214 4.84 5.41 16.26
N PRO A 215 5.41 5.14 15.07
CA PRO A 215 6.77 5.56 14.74
C PRO A 215 6.97 7.08 14.70
N VAL A 216 5.93 7.86 14.51
CA VAL A 216 5.99 9.34 14.53
C VAL A 216 6.19 9.86 15.95
N PHE A 217 5.57 9.21 16.94
CA PHE A 217 5.64 9.64 18.34
C PHE A 217 6.78 8.97 19.12
N PHE A 218 7.17 7.77 18.69
CA PHE A 218 8.17 6.96 19.39
C PHE A 218 9.21 6.45 18.40
N THR A 219 10.42 7.02 18.43
CA THR A 219 11.57 6.43 17.74
C THR A 219 11.92 5.11 18.41
N MET A 220 12.06 4.06 17.63
CA MET A 220 12.38 2.73 18.12
C MET A 220 13.52 2.12 17.31
N PRO A 221 14.36 1.26 17.95
CA PRO A 221 15.43 0.55 17.24
C PRO A 221 14.88 -0.23 16.03
N GLY A 222 15.66 -0.31 14.96
CA GLY A 222 15.23 -0.96 13.71
C GLY A 222 14.70 -2.38 13.92
N GLN A 223 15.40 -3.17 14.76
CA GLN A 223 15.01 -4.55 15.06
C GLN A 223 13.63 -4.65 15.73
N VAL A 224 13.31 -3.72 16.64
CA VAL A 224 12.00 -3.68 17.30
C VAL A 224 10.88 -3.42 16.29
N GLY A 225 11.11 -2.47 15.38
CA GLY A 225 10.15 -2.20 14.31
C GLY A 225 9.94 -3.40 13.39
N PHE A 226 10.99 -4.16 13.08
CA PHE A 226 10.87 -5.37 12.27
C PHE A 226 10.12 -6.50 12.99
N VAL A 227 10.26 -6.63 14.33
CA VAL A 227 9.43 -7.54 15.12
C VAL A 227 7.96 -7.16 14.99
N VAL A 228 7.62 -5.86 15.12
CA VAL A 228 6.25 -5.39 14.96
C VAL A 228 5.70 -5.75 13.58
N VAL A 229 6.48 -5.52 12.52
CA VAL A 229 6.11 -5.93 11.15
C VAL A 229 5.81 -7.42 11.06
N GLY A 230 6.70 -8.25 11.62
CA GLY A 230 6.55 -9.71 11.61
C GLY A 230 5.31 -10.18 12.36
N VAL A 231 5.09 -9.65 13.55
CA VAL A 231 3.94 -10.01 14.40
C VAL A 231 2.63 -9.57 13.77
N VAL A 232 2.50 -8.30 13.36
CA VAL A 232 1.25 -7.78 12.77
C VAL A 232 0.88 -8.49 11.47
N ALA A 233 1.85 -8.93 10.68
CA ALA A 233 1.58 -9.69 9.46
C ALA A 233 1.25 -11.18 9.73
N ALA A 234 1.57 -11.72 10.91
CA ALA A 234 1.29 -13.10 11.28
C ALA A 234 -0.13 -13.30 11.85
N PHE A 235 -0.79 -12.23 12.31
CA PHE A 235 -2.15 -12.22 12.90
C PHE A 235 -3.15 -11.54 11.99
#